data_f34219aacf19d4b46095e197a48f92aa
#
_entry.id   f34219aacf19d4b46095e197a48f92aa
#
_cell.length_a   1.000
_cell.length_b   1.000
_cell.length_c   1.000
_cell.angle_alpha   90.00
_cell.angle_beta   90.00
_cell.angle_gamma   90.00
#
_symmetry.space_group_name_H-M   'P 1'
#
loop_
_entity.id
_entity.type
_entity.pdbx_description
1 polymer ?
#
loop_
_entity_poly.entity_id
_entity_poly.type
_entity_poly.pdbx_seq_one_letter_code
_entity_poly.pdbx_strand_id
1 'polypeptide(L)'
;MKNKNYYVPLMLIFCLFFLWAISSNLLPTMIRQLMKTCELNAFEASFTETAYWLAYFICPIPIAMFMKKYSYKSGIIFGLLLAACGGLLFFPAAMLKEYWAYLCIFFIIATGMCFLETAANPYVTALGDPKSAPRRLNLAQSFNGLCLLYTSPSPRDY
;
A
#
# COMPACT_ATOMS: atom_id res chain seq x y z
N MET A 1 13.37 24.48 -25.18
CA MET A 1 13.20 23.79 -23.88
C MET A 1 11.69 23.66 -23.63
N LYS A 2 11.12 22.49 -23.86
CA LYS A 2 9.69 22.24 -23.63
C LYS A 2 9.44 22.20 -22.11
N ASN A 3 8.72 23.17 -21.59
CA ASN A 3 8.09 23.08 -20.28
C ASN A 3 7.10 21.90 -20.28
N LYS A 4 7.62 20.70 -20.14
CA LYS A 4 6.76 19.56 -19.78
C LYS A 4 6.25 19.87 -18.39
N ASN A 5 4.95 20.08 -18.28
CA ASN A 5 4.26 20.21 -16.99
C ASN A 5 4.48 18.93 -16.17
N TYR A 6 5.61 18.83 -15.49
CA TYR A 6 5.90 17.68 -14.62
C TYR A 6 5.11 17.75 -13.30
N TYR A 7 4.41 18.85 -13.06
CA TYR A 7 3.57 19.03 -11.87
C TYR A 7 2.40 18.05 -11.83
N VAL A 8 1.79 17.74 -12.97
CA VAL A 8 0.67 16.79 -13.00
C VAL A 8 1.09 15.38 -12.59
N PRO A 9 2.15 14.77 -13.16
CA PRO A 9 2.65 13.49 -12.67
C PRO A 9 3.07 13.52 -11.21
N LEU A 10 3.66 14.62 -10.75
CA LEU A 10 4.09 14.78 -9.36
C LEU A 10 2.90 14.81 -8.40
N MET A 11 1.84 15.55 -8.74
CA MET A 11 0.59 15.60 -7.97
C MET A 11 -0.07 14.22 -7.91
N LEU A 12 -0.13 13.50 -9.02
CA LEU A 12 -0.68 12.14 -9.06
C LEU A 12 0.08 11.19 -8.12
N ILE A 13 1.40 11.30 -8.07
CA ILE A 13 2.21 10.47 -7.18
C ILE A 13 2.00 10.84 -5.72
N PHE A 14 1.87 12.12 -5.40
CA PHE A 14 1.52 12.53 -4.03
C PHE A 14 0.15 11.98 -3.62
N CYS A 15 -0.83 11.97 -4.52
CA CYS A 15 -2.10 11.30 -4.29
C CYS A 15 -1.95 9.79 -4.05
N LEU A 16 -1.07 9.12 -4.79
CA LEU A 16 -0.76 7.69 -4.58
C LEU A 16 -0.15 7.44 -3.20
N PHE A 17 0.79 8.25 -2.76
CA PHE A 17 1.37 8.15 -1.41
C PHE A 17 0.32 8.38 -0.33
N PHE A 18 -0.58 9.32 -0.54
CA PHE A 18 -1.67 9.60 0.38
C PHE A 18 -2.65 8.41 0.47
N LEU A 19 -3.05 7.85 -0.66
CA LEU A 19 -3.89 6.64 -0.72
C LEU A 19 -3.20 5.44 -0.08
N TRP A 20 -1.90 5.27 -0.32
CA TRP A 20 -1.10 4.23 0.31
C TRP A 20 -1.09 4.38 1.83
N ALA A 21 -0.88 5.59 2.33
CA ALA A 21 -0.88 5.89 3.77
C ALA A 21 -2.24 5.56 4.42
N ILE A 22 -3.35 5.95 3.78
CA ILE A 22 -4.70 5.60 4.26
C ILE A 22 -4.86 4.08 4.31
N SER A 23 -4.51 3.38 3.25
CA SER A 23 -4.66 1.92 3.16
C SER A 23 -3.83 1.20 4.23
N SER A 24 -2.61 1.64 4.46
CA SER A 24 -1.72 1.07 5.48
C SER A 24 -2.25 1.25 6.90
N ASN A 25 -2.92 2.37 7.17
CA ASN A 25 -3.52 2.64 8.48
C ASN A 25 -4.88 1.93 8.67
N LEU A 26 -5.58 1.62 7.58
CA LEU A 26 -6.82 0.84 7.65
C LEU A 26 -6.55 -0.62 8.01
N LEU A 27 -5.40 -1.17 7.69
CA LEU A 27 -5.08 -2.57 7.91
C LEU A 27 -5.26 -3.02 9.38
N PRO A 28 -4.64 -2.37 10.38
CA PRO A 28 -4.82 -2.77 11.78
C PRO A 28 -6.29 -2.68 12.24
N THR A 29 -7.03 -1.71 11.68
CA THR A 29 -8.46 -1.54 11.97
C THR A 29 -9.27 -2.69 11.38
N MET A 30 -8.97 -3.11 10.17
CA MET A 30 -9.62 -4.23 9.51
C MET A 30 -9.32 -5.56 10.20
N ILE A 31 -8.11 -5.78 10.68
CA ILE A 31 -7.74 -6.97 11.46
C ILE A 31 -8.55 -7.04 12.76
N ARG A 32 -8.70 -5.91 13.47
CA ARG A 32 -9.54 -5.85 14.67
C ARG A 32 -11.02 -6.12 14.38
N GLN A 33 -11.54 -5.62 13.27
CA GLN A 33 -12.90 -5.92 12.81
C GLN A 33 -13.06 -7.41 12.52
N LEU A 34 -12.07 -8.00 11.87
CA LEU A 34 -12.05 -9.41 11.51
C LEU A 34 -12.04 -10.30 12.76
N MET A 35 -11.23 -9.93 13.78
CA MET A 35 -11.22 -10.62 15.07
C MET A 35 -12.62 -10.67 15.70
N LYS A 36 -13.39 -9.58 15.63
CA LYS A 36 -14.75 -9.51 16.16
C LYS A 36 -15.76 -10.31 15.33
N THR A 37 -15.60 -10.30 14.00
CA THR A 37 -16.59 -10.91 13.09
C THR A 37 -16.42 -12.43 12.97
N CYS A 38 -15.18 -12.90 13.00
CA CYS A 38 -14.84 -14.31 12.84
C CYS A 38 -14.44 -14.98 14.17
N GLU A 39 -14.57 -14.27 15.30
CA GLU A 39 -14.17 -14.76 16.64
C GLU A 39 -12.74 -15.32 16.67
N LEU A 40 -11.82 -14.66 15.95
CA LEU A 40 -10.44 -15.09 15.82
C LEU A 40 -9.68 -14.92 17.13
N ASN A 41 -8.84 -15.91 17.41
CA ASN A 41 -7.88 -15.83 18.52
C ASN A 41 -6.79 -14.78 18.22
N ALA A 42 -6.17 -14.24 19.26
CA ALA A 42 -5.05 -13.30 19.12
C ALA A 42 -3.90 -13.88 18.29
N PHE A 43 -3.69 -15.19 18.32
CA PHE A 43 -2.69 -15.87 17.51
C PHE A 43 -3.02 -15.80 16.01
N GLU A 44 -4.25 -16.05 15.61
CA GLU A 44 -4.71 -15.98 14.23
C GLU A 44 -4.64 -14.57 13.68
N ALA A 45 -4.99 -13.57 14.48
CA ALA A 45 -4.84 -12.15 14.12
C ALA A 45 -3.37 -11.79 13.89
N SER A 46 -2.47 -12.20 14.76
CA SER A 46 -1.03 -11.99 14.62
C SER A 46 -0.47 -12.71 13.40
N PHE A 47 -0.99 -13.88 13.07
CA PHE A 47 -0.61 -14.62 11.87
C PHE A 47 -1.05 -13.90 10.58
N THR A 48 -2.22 -13.28 10.59
CA THR A 48 -2.71 -12.45 9.47
C THR A 48 -1.80 -11.23 9.25
N GLU A 49 -1.40 -10.56 10.33
CA GLU A 49 -0.47 -9.44 10.26
C GLU A 49 0.91 -9.90 9.76
N THR A 50 1.39 -11.04 10.25
CA THR A 50 2.64 -11.65 9.79
C THR A 50 2.60 -11.98 8.31
N ALA A 51 1.50 -12.53 7.79
CA ALA A 51 1.34 -12.82 6.36
C ALA A 51 1.40 -11.54 5.50
N TYR A 52 0.84 -10.45 5.99
CA TYR A 52 0.95 -9.14 5.34
C TYR A 52 2.41 -8.66 5.25
N TRP A 53 3.14 -8.68 6.35
CA TRP A 53 4.54 -8.28 6.38
C TRP A 53 5.45 -9.24 5.62
N LEU A 54 5.12 -10.53 5.59
CA LEU A 54 5.84 -11.53 4.79
C LEU A 54 5.74 -11.22 3.29
N ALA A 55 4.56 -10.78 2.82
CA ALA A 55 4.40 -10.31 1.45
C ALA A 55 5.35 -9.13 1.16
N TYR A 56 5.46 -8.16 2.06
CA TYR A 56 6.39 -7.04 1.93
C TYR A 56 7.87 -7.45 1.96
N PHE A 57 8.19 -8.55 2.59
CA PHE A 57 9.56 -9.07 2.62
C PHE A 57 9.92 -9.80 1.32
N ILE A 58 9.02 -10.62 0.80
CA ILE A 58 9.28 -11.49 -0.36
C ILE A 58 9.07 -10.74 -1.68
N CYS A 59 8.02 -9.93 -1.79
CA CYS A 59 7.59 -9.32 -3.05
C CYS A 59 8.52 -8.26 -3.66
N PRO A 60 9.28 -7.45 -2.91
CA PRO A 60 10.11 -6.40 -3.50
C PRO A 60 11.11 -6.89 -4.55
N ILE A 61 11.69 -8.06 -4.37
CA ILE A 61 12.68 -8.63 -5.31
C ILE A 61 12.04 -8.93 -6.67
N PRO A 62 10.98 -9.77 -6.77
CA PRO A 62 10.33 -10.03 -8.05
C PRO A 62 9.69 -8.77 -8.66
N ILE A 63 9.19 -7.84 -7.84
CA ILE A 63 8.63 -6.58 -8.30
C ILE A 63 9.69 -5.70 -8.94
N ALA A 64 10.87 -5.57 -8.33
CA ALA A 64 11.98 -4.82 -8.89
C ALA A 64 12.44 -5.41 -10.24
N MET A 65 12.47 -6.74 -10.35
CA MET A 65 12.77 -7.43 -11.61
C MET A 65 11.70 -7.17 -12.68
N PHE A 66 10.43 -7.19 -12.29
CA PHE A 66 9.31 -6.87 -13.16
C PHE A 66 9.41 -5.43 -13.71
N MET A 67 9.70 -4.46 -12.85
CA MET A 67 9.82 -3.06 -13.25
C MET A 67 11.03 -2.77 -14.15
N LYS A 68 12.13 -3.51 -13.99
CA LYS A 68 13.27 -3.44 -14.91
C LYS A 68 12.89 -3.87 -16.33
N LYS A 69 11.96 -4.83 -16.44
CA LYS A 69 11.53 -5.37 -17.73
C LYS A 69 10.44 -4.54 -18.40
N TYR A 70 9.48 -4.02 -17.64
CA TYR A 70 8.28 -3.40 -18.21
C TYR A 70 8.24 -1.87 -18.08
N SER A 71 8.37 -1.30 -16.98
CA SER A 71 8.52 0.11 -16.60
C SER A 71 7.84 0.42 -15.25
N TYR A 72 8.13 1.57 -14.67
CA TYR A 72 7.49 2.03 -13.43
C TYR A 72 5.98 2.26 -13.58
N LYS A 73 5.54 2.78 -14.74
CA LYS A 73 4.09 2.98 -15.01
C LYS A 73 3.32 1.68 -14.97
N SER A 74 3.84 0.64 -15.60
CA SER A 74 3.22 -0.69 -15.59
C SER A 74 3.16 -1.28 -14.18
N GLY A 75 4.21 -1.06 -13.37
CA GLY A 75 4.23 -1.45 -11.97
C GLY A 75 3.13 -0.76 -11.15
N ILE A 76 2.92 0.53 -11.33
CA ILE A 76 1.88 1.31 -10.66
C ILE A 76 0.48 0.80 -11.06
N ILE A 77 0.23 0.63 -12.36
CA ILE A 77 -1.07 0.16 -12.87
C ILE A 77 -1.36 -1.25 -12.34
N PHE A 78 -0.37 -2.13 -12.38
CA PHE A 78 -0.52 -3.51 -11.90
C PHE A 78 -0.76 -3.55 -10.38
N GLY A 79 -0.05 -2.73 -9.61
CA GLY A 79 -0.26 -2.58 -8.18
C GLY A 79 -1.65 -2.08 -7.82
N LEU A 80 -2.16 -1.07 -8.55
CA LEU A 80 -3.52 -0.55 -8.38
C LEU A 80 -4.57 -1.60 -8.71
N LEU A 81 -4.38 -2.37 -9.80
CA LEU A 81 -5.29 -3.46 -10.17
C LEU A 81 -5.32 -4.55 -9.11
N LEU A 82 -4.15 -4.96 -8.60
CA LEU A 82 -4.08 -5.95 -7.51
C LEU A 82 -4.78 -5.46 -6.24
N ALA A 83 -4.54 -4.22 -5.84
CA ALA A 83 -5.17 -3.63 -4.68
C ALA A 83 -6.70 -3.53 -4.84
N ALA A 84 -7.16 -3.13 -6.03
CA ALA A 84 -8.58 -3.06 -6.36
C ALA A 84 -9.23 -4.46 -6.36
N CYS A 85 -8.60 -5.45 -6.97
CA CYS A 85 -9.06 -6.83 -6.96
C CYS A 85 -9.14 -7.38 -5.52
N GLY A 86 -8.13 -7.16 -4.70
CA GLY A 86 -8.13 -7.54 -3.30
C GLY A 86 -9.28 -6.89 -2.53
N GLY A 87 -9.52 -5.60 -2.74
CA GLY A 87 -10.65 -4.87 -2.14
C GLY A 87 -12.02 -5.43 -2.57
N LEU A 88 -12.19 -5.74 -3.85
CA LEU A 88 -13.41 -6.34 -4.37
C LEU A 88 -13.66 -7.76 -3.84
N LEU A 89 -12.60 -8.55 -3.69
CA LEU A 89 -12.68 -9.90 -3.12
C LEU A 89 -13.03 -9.89 -1.63
N PHE A 90 -12.86 -8.77 -0.97
CA PHE A 90 -13.25 -8.63 0.44
C PHE A 90 -14.75 -8.82 0.65
N PHE A 91 -15.57 -8.38 -0.33
CA PHE A 91 -17.02 -8.50 -0.26
C PHE A 91 -17.50 -9.98 -0.23
N PRO A 92 -17.13 -10.85 -1.19
CA PRO A 92 -17.50 -12.26 -1.12
C PRO A 92 -16.88 -13.00 0.07
N ALA A 93 -15.67 -12.65 0.49
CA ALA A 93 -15.06 -13.25 1.67
C ALA A 93 -15.81 -12.92 2.97
N ALA A 94 -16.37 -11.71 3.07
CA ALA A 94 -17.22 -11.33 4.20
C ALA A 94 -18.52 -12.17 4.28
N MET A 95 -19.02 -12.64 3.14
CA MET A 95 -20.17 -13.56 3.09
C MET A 95 -19.81 -14.99 3.49
N LEU A 96 -18.62 -15.45 3.10
CA LEU A 96 -18.14 -16.80 3.40
C LEU A 96 -17.69 -16.97 4.85
N LYS A 97 -17.24 -15.88 5.50
CA LYS A 97 -16.66 -15.86 6.86
C LYS A 97 -15.52 -16.86 7.07
N GLU A 98 -14.80 -17.17 6.00
CA GLU A 98 -13.68 -18.12 6.02
C GLU A 98 -12.35 -17.41 6.28
N TYR A 99 -11.65 -17.79 7.34
CA TYR A 99 -10.37 -17.21 7.73
C TYR A 99 -9.32 -17.24 6.61
N TRP A 100 -9.21 -18.37 5.92
CA TRP A 100 -8.24 -18.54 4.83
C TRP A 100 -8.48 -17.59 3.65
N ALA A 101 -9.74 -17.28 3.35
CA ALA A 101 -10.10 -16.32 2.32
C ALA A 101 -9.56 -14.92 2.65
N TYR A 102 -9.72 -14.50 3.89
CA TYR A 102 -9.19 -13.21 4.35
C TYR A 102 -7.65 -13.16 4.29
N LEU A 103 -6.98 -14.24 4.66
CA LEU A 103 -5.52 -14.35 4.60
C LEU A 103 -5.01 -14.15 3.18
N CYS A 104 -5.62 -14.82 2.20
CA CYS A 104 -5.29 -14.67 0.79
C CYS A 104 -5.52 -13.24 0.29
N ILE A 105 -6.63 -12.61 0.70
CA ILE A 105 -6.96 -11.25 0.29
C ILE A 105 -5.97 -10.25 0.85
N PHE A 106 -5.60 -10.36 2.12
CA PHE A 106 -4.58 -9.51 2.71
C PHE A 106 -3.23 -9.66 2.02
N PHE A 107 -2.86 -10.88 1.62
CA PHE A 107 -1.65 -11.12 0.86
C PHE A 107 -1.68 -10.46 -0.53
N ILE A 108 -2.80 -10.52 -1.22
CA ILE A 108 -3.01 -9.87 -2.53
C ILE A 108 -2.94 -8.35 -2.38
N ILE A 109 -3.61 -7.78 -1.39
CA ILE A 109 -3.57 -6.34 -1.12
C ILE A 109 -2.15 -5.90 -0.76
N ALA A 110 -1.46 -6.64 0.11
CA ALA A 110 -0.09 -6.37 0.48
C ALA A 110 0.85 -6.37 -0.73
N THR A 111 0.69 -7.32 -1.63
CA THR A 111 1.46 -7.38 -2.87
C THR A 111 1.19 -6.18 -3.76
N GLY A 112 -0.07 -5.79 -3.93
CA GLY A 112 -0.46 -4.59 -4.68
C GLY A 112 0.13 -3.31 -4.09
N MET A 113 0.06 -3.16 -2.77
CA MET A 113 0.63 -2.02 -2.06
C MET A 113 2.17 -1.98 -2.17
N CYS A 114 2.81 -3.14 -2.12
CA CYS A 114 4.25 -3.27 -2.32
C CYS A 114 4.68 -2.85 -3.74
N PHE A 115 3.89 -3.18 -4.76
CA PHE A 115 4.09 -2.68 -6.13
C PHE A 115 4.02 -1.16 -6.20
N LEU A 116 3.03 -0.56 -5.57
CA LEU A 116 2.85 0.90 -5.54
C LEU A 116 4.03 1.60 -4.86
N GLU A 117 4.45 1.12 -3.71
CA GLU A 117 5.56 1.70 -2.96
C GLU A 117 6.88 1.55 -3.71
N THR A 118 7.18 0.36 -4.21
CA THR A 118 8.42 0.07 -4.92
C THR A 118 8.51 0.84 -6.25
N ALA A 119 7.39 1.12 -6.91
CA ALA A 119 7.34 1.90 -8.14
C ALA A 119 7.33 3.40 -7.89
N ALA A 120 6.59 3.87 -6.88
CA ALA A 120 6.39 5.29 -6.62
C ALA A 120 7.65 5.98 -6.11
N ASN A 121 8.42 5.35 -5.23
CA ASN A 121 9.64 5.95 -4.67
C ASN A 121 10.68 6.31 -5.74
N PRO A 122 11.13 5.38 -6.61
CA PRO A 122 12.06 5.73 -7.69
C PRO A 122 11.47 6.70 -8.71
N TYR A 123 10.16 6.62 -8.96
CA TYR A 123 9.50 7.50 -9.90
C TYR A 123 9.48 8.96 -9.44
N VAL A 124 9.24 9.20 -8.15
CA VAL A 124 9.33 10.55 -7.54
C VAL A 124 10.74 11.13 -7.70
N THR A 125 11.77 10.31 -7.50
CA THR A 125 13.15 10.75 -7.64
C THR A 125 13.56 11.00 -9.10
N ALA A 126 12.98 10.25 -10.04
CA ALA A 126 13.23 10.40 -11.48
C ALA A 126 12.53 11.60 -12.11
N LEU A 127 11.49 12.14 -11.48
CA LEU A 127 10.76 13.31 -11.95
C LEU A 127 11.48 14.61 -11.56
N GLY A 128 11.87 15.40 -12.58
CA GLY A 128 12.44 16.73 -12.37
C GLY A 128 13.95 16.74 -12.10
N ASP A 129 14.45 17.82 -11.46
CA ASP A 129 15.88 18.02 -11.23
C ASP A 129 16.42 17.01 -10.20
N PRO A 130 17.54 16.28 -10.51
CA PRO A 130 18.18 15.36 -9.59
C PRO A 130 18.59 15.99 -8.25
N LYS A 131 18.94 17.27 -8.24
CA LYS A 131 19.36 18.01 -7.02
C LYS A 131 18.21 18.16 -6.02
N SER A 132 16.97 18.21 -6.48
CA SER A 132 15.79 18.33 -5.62
C SER A 132 15.10 16.99 -5.34
N ALA A 133 15.63 15.88 -5.83
CA ALA A 133 15.06 14.56 -5.64
C ALA A 133 14.85 14.17 -4.16
N PRO A 134 15.83 14.36 -3.25
CA PRO A 134 15.64 14.06 -1.83
C PRO A 134 14.54 14.90 -1.19
N ARG A 135 14.43 16.18 -1.57
CA ARG A 135 13.38 17.08 -1.06
C ARG A 135 11.99 16.62 -1.49
N ARG A 136 11.84 16.22 -2.75
CA ARG A 136 10.55 15.71 -3.26
C ARG A 136 10.15 14.42 -2.57
N LEU A 137 11.10 13.51 -2.39
CA LEU A 137 10.85 12.24 -1.69
C LEU A 137 10.44 12.48 -0.23
N ASN A 138 11.16 13.34 0.49
CA ASN A 138 10.85 13.69 1.86
C ASN A 138 9.47 14.37 1.98
N LEU A 139 9.11 15.23 1.02
CA LEU A 139 7.80 15.85 0.98
C LEU A 139 6.70 14.80 0.77
N ALA A 140 6.89 13.87 -0.17
CA ALA A 140 5.95 12.77 -0.40
C ALA A 140 5.77 11.89 0.86
N GLN A 141 6.87 11.55 1.54
CA GLN A 141 6.84 10.79 2.79
C GLN A 141 6.22 11.56 3.95
N SER A 142 6.29 12.90 3.94
CA SER A 142 5.64 13.75 4.96
C SER A 142 4.11 13.65 4.90
N PHE A 143 3.51 13.47 3.71
CA PHE A 143 2.08 13.19 3.57
C PHE A 143 1.70 11.87 4.24
N ASN A 144 2.57 10.87 4.18
CA ASN A 144 2.39 9.62 4.91
C ASN A 144 2.37 9.84 6.42
N GLY A 145 3.33 10.59 6.95
CA GLY A 145 3.39 10.95 8.37
C GLY A 145 2.17 11.73 8.86
N LEU A 146 1.67 12.68 8.07
CA LEU A 146 0.47 13.45 8.37
C LEU A 146 -0.78 12.56 8.46
N CYS A 147 -0.91 11.61 7.55
CA CYS A 147 -2.01 10.64 7.57
C CYS A 147 -1.95 9.75 8.82
N LEU A 148 -0.75 9.34 9.22
CA LEU A 148 -0.50 8.56 10.44
C LEU A 148 -0.94 9.30 11.70
N LEU A 149 -0.61 10.58 11.81
CA LEU A 149 -1.03 11.43 12.93
C LEU A 149 -2.56 11.56 13.03
N TYR A 150 -3.23 11.69 11.87
CA TYR A 150 -4.69 11.86 11.84
C TYR A 150 -5.44 10.56 12.10
N THR A 151 -4.89 9.42 11.69
CA THR A 151 -5.53 8.09 11.81
C THR A 151 -5.06 7.30 13.03
N SER A 152 -4.10 7.84 13.78
CA SER A 152 -3.61 7.20 15.02
C SER A 152 -4.75 7.06 16.03
N PRO A 153 -5.03 5.85 16.52
CA PRO A 153 -6.08 5.66 17.52
C PRO A 153 -5.72 6.42 18.79
N SER A 154 -6.70 7.12 19.34
CA SER A 154 -6.55 7.82 20.61
C SER A 154 -6.23 6.81 21.73
N PRO A 155 -5.42 7.18 22.75
CA PRO A 155 -5.22 6.33 23.93
C PRO A 155 -6.51 5.96 24.65
N ARG A 156 -7.63 6.62 24.34
CA ARG A 156 -8.96 6.32 24.89
C ARG A 156 -9.65 5.13 24.18
N ASP A 157 -9.09 4.65 23.08
CA ASP A 157 -9.67 3.55 22.29
C ASP A 157 -9.12 2.17 22.69
N TYR A 158 -8.27 2.14 23.71
CA TYR A 158 -7.69 0.93 24.31
C TYR A 158 -8.38 0.53 25.60
#